data_b2c4e047c8e5237343e4afc6546bc505
#
_entry.id   b2c4e047c8e5237343e4afc6546bc505
#
_cell.length_a   1.000
_cell.length_b   1.000
_cell.length_c   1.000
_cell.angle_alpha   90.00
_cell.angle_beta   90.00
_cell.angle_gamma   90.00
#
_symmetry.space_group_name_H-M   'P 1'
#
loop_
_entity.id
_entity.type
_entity.pdbx_description
1 polymer ?
#
loop_
_entity_poly.entity_id
_entity_poly.type
_entity_poly.pdbx_seq_one_letter_code
_entity_poly.pdbx_strand_id
1 'polypeptide(L)'
;YNSSFYKSSFYKSSFDKSSFDNSRFDNSRFDKSSFDKSSFDNSSFYKSSFDNSSFYNSSFYKSSFYKSSFDKSSFDNSRFDNSRFDKSTFAGNKIIGQRPFFFIGPLGSDQRQLMAVNTDKGIHLQTGCFSGSSDEFKAAVKKKHARNEHGLEYLAALKLIELHFKLWRDAK
;
A
#
# COMPACT_ATOMS: atom_id res chain seq x y z
N TYR A 1 -13.25 -9.29 -17.59
CA TYR A 1 -13.60 -8.14 -18.45
C TYR A 1 -12.31 -7.43 -18.84
N ASN A 2 -12.04 -7.26 -20.13
CA ASN A 2 -10.87 -6.52 -20.63
C ASN A 2 -11.32 -5.11 -20.95
N SER A 3 -10.92 -4.12 -20.13
CA SER A 3 -11.24 -2.72 -20.37
C SER A 3 -9.95 -1.90 -20.50
N SER A 4 -9.97 -0.85 -21.31
CA SER A 4 -8.84 0.05 -21.46
C SER A 4 -9.26 1.49 -21.19
N PHE A 5 -8.54 2.13 -20.28
CA PHE A 5 -8.75 3.53 -19.91
C PHE A 5 -7.46 4.30 -20.17
N TYR A 6 -7.48 5.13 -21.18
CA TYR A 6 -6.33 5.94 -21.57
C TYR A 6 -6.60 7.42 -21.31
N LYS A 7 -5.67 8.10 -20.62
CA LYS A 7 -5.79 9.51 -20.24
C LYS A 7 -7.12 9.87 -19.55
N SER A 8 -7.68 8.92 -18.79
CA SER A 8 -8.95 9.09 -18.12
C SER A 8 -8.78 9.71 -16.72
N SER A 9 -9.74 10.49 -16.27
CA SER A 9 -9.73 11.07 -14.94
C SER A 9 -11.00 10.69 -14.16
N PHE A 10 -10.80 10.12 -12.98
CA PHE A 10 -11.85 9.67 -12.07
C PHE A 10 -11.65 10.39 -10.73
N TYR A 11 -12.04 11.64 -10.68
CA TYR A 11 -11.88 12.48 -9.49
C TYR A 11 -13.11 12.39 -8.59
N LYS A 12 -12.92 12.11 -7.29
CA LYS A 12 -14.00 11.95 -6.32
C LYS A 12 -15.05 10.91 -6.73
N SER A 13 -14.61 9.81 -7.38
CA SER A 13 -15.52 8.77 -7.87
C SER A 13 -15.52 7.57 -6.91
N SER A 14 -16.64 6.83 -6.87
CA SER A 14 -16.74 5.58 -6.14
C SER A 14 -16.93 4.41 -7.11
N PHE A 15 -16.10 3.38 -6.95
CA PHE A 15 -16.11 2.15 -7.72
C PHE A 15 -16.18 0.93 -6.79
N ASP A 16 -16.88 1.08 -5.68
CA ASP A 16 -16.93 0.05 -4.64
C ASP A 16 -17.59 -1.23 -5.16
N LYS A 17 -17.06 -2.38 -4.76
CA LYS A 17 -17.50 -3.72 -5.17
C LYS A 17 -17.42 -3.96 -6.70
N SER A 18 -16.49 -3.29 -7.38
CA SER A 18 -16.32 -3.39 -8.83
C SER A 18 -15.17 -4.30 -9.21
N SER A 19 -15.24 -4.89 -10.40
CA SER A 19 -14.15 -5.69 -10.98
C SER A 19 -13.59 -5.00 -12.23
N PHE A 20 -12.26 -4.81 -12.22
CA PHE A 20 -11.48 -4.28 -13.32
C PHE A 20 -10.38 -5.27 -13.73
N ASP A 21 -10.64 -6.56 -13.58
CA ASP A 21 -9.64 -7.58 -13.85
C ASP A 21 -9.23 -7.60 -15.33
N ASN A 22 -7.95 -7.85 -15.58
CA ASN A 22 -7.34 -7.82 -16.91
C ASN A 22 -7.45 -6.48 -17.63
N SER A 23 -7.59 -5.37 -16.91
CA SER A 23 -7.79 -4.03 -17.46
C SER A 23 -6.50 -3.22 -17.53
N ARG A 24 -6.47 -2.20 -18.38
CA ARG A 24 -5.35 -1.26 -18.51
C ARG A 24 -5.78 0.16 -18.18
N PHE A 25 -4.95 0.82 -17.38
CA PHE A 25 -5.17 2.21 -16.92
C PHE A 25 -3.91 3.01 -17.18
N ASP A 26 -3.71 3.45 -18.43
CA ASP A 26 -2.51 4.16 -18.82
C ASP A 26 -2.70 5.69 -18.73
N ASN A 27 -1.78 6.39 -18.05
CA ASN A 27 -1.82 7.83 -17.81
C ASN A 27 -3.14 8.31 -17.14
N SER A 28 -3.77 7.46 -16.33
CA SER A 28 -5.07 7.77 -15.74
C SER A 28 -4.94 8.26 -14.30
N ARG A 29 -5.91 9.05 -13.83
CA ARG A 29 -5.94 9.63 -12.47
C ARG A 29 -7.18 9.17 -11.74
N PHE A 30 -6.98 8.73 -10.50
CA PHE A 30 -8.02 8.24 -9.60
C PHE A 30 -7.97 8.96 -8.26
N ASP A 31 -7.70 10.26 -8.30
CA ASP A 31 -7.46 11.03 -7.08
C ASP A 31 -8.75 11.19 -6.24
N LYS A 32 -8.63 11.02 -4.93
CA LYS A 32 -9.74 11.10 -3.98
C LYS A 32 -10.88 10.14 -4.28
N SER A 33 -10.59 8.99 -4.86
CA SER A 33 -11.59 7.99 -5.24
C SER A 33 -11.60 6.81 -4.28
N SER A 34 -12.74 6.10 -4.21
CA SER A 34 -12.91 4.88 -3.42
C SER A 34 -13.07 3.67 -4.33
N PHE A 35 -12.37 2.57 -3.98
CA PHE A 35 -12.40 1.29 -4.66
C PHE A 35 -12.56 0.13 -3.67
N ASP A 36 -13.30 0.37 -2.60
CA ASP A 36 -13.42 -0.59 -1.51
C ASP A 36 -14.04 -1.92 -1.99
N LYS A 37 -13.44 -3.04 -1.59
CA LYS A 37 -13.85 -4.40 -2.00
C LYS A 37 -13.80 -4.63 -3.52
N SER A 38 -12.92 -3.94 -4.23
CA SER A 38 -12.79 -4.03 -5.68
C SER A 38 -11.63 -4.94 -6.10
N SER A 39 -11.67 -5.47 -7.32
CA SER A 39 -10.64 -6.32 -7.89
C SER A 39 -10.00 -5.68 -9.13
N PHE A 40 -8.67 -5.75 -9.19
CA PHE A 40 -7.83 -5.28 -10.29
C PHE A 40 -6.82 -6.35 -10.70
N ASP A 41 -7.18 -7.61 -10.56
CA ASP A 41 -6.25 -8.71 -10.79
C ASP A 41 -5.75 -8.76 -12.24
N ASN A 42 -4.46 -9.03 -12.43
CA ASN A 42 -3.78 -9.02 -13.73
C ASN A 42 -3.87 -7.68 -14.50
N SER A 43 -4.06 -6.58 -13.80
CA SER A 43 -4.26 -5.26 -14.41
C SER A 43 -2.95 -4.46 -14.51
N SER A 44 -2.92 -3.49 -15.43
CA SER A 44 -1.75 -2.64 -15.67
C SER A 44 -2.07 -1.17 -15.44
N PHE A 45 -1.18 -0.49 -14.72
CA PHE A 45 -1.28 0.93 -14.37
C PHE A 45 0.03 1.63 -14.76
N TYR A 46 0.08 2.17 -15.97
CA TYR A 46 1.26 2.89 -16.47
C TYR A 46 1.10 4.39 -16.24
N LYS A 47 2.03 5.01 -15.50
CA LYS A 47 2.00 6.45 -15.18
C LYS A 47 0.66 6.91 -14.60
N SER A 48 0.05 6.11 -13.73
CA SER A 48 -1.24 6.42 -13.14
C SER A 48 -1.09 6.99 -11.73
N SER A 49 -2.05 7.81 -11.30
CA SER A 49 -2.08 8.41 -9.97
C SER A 49 -3.30 7.96 -9.19
N PHE A 50 -3.08 7.62 -7.92
CA PHE A 50 -4.10 7.18 -6.97
C PHE A 50 -4.07 8.00 -5.68
N ASP A 51 -3.69 9.26 -5.77
CA ASP A 51 -3.44 10.09 -4.60
C ASP A 51 -4.70 10.33 -3.77
N ASN A 52 -4.58 10.21 -2.46
CA ASN A 52 -5.69 10.31 -1.50
C ASN A 52 -6.85 9.32 -1.76
N SER A 53 -6.58 8.15 -2.33
CA SER A 53 -7.60 7.16 -2.66
C SER A 53 -7.66 6.02 -1.64
N SER A 54 -8.83 5.37 -1.53
CA SER A 54 -9.05 4.23 -0.64
C SER A 54 -9.25 2.94 -1.42
N PHE A 55 -8.60 1.86 -0.96
CA PHE A 55 -8.65 0.52 -1.54
C PHE A 55 -8.87 -0.55 -0.45
N TYR A 56 -9.80 -0.31 0.45
CA TYR A 56 -10.08 -1.23 1.55
C TYR A 56 -10.57 -2.59 1.04
N ASN A 57 -9.96 -3.70 1.51
CA ASN A 57 -10.25 -5.07 1.07
C ASN A 57 -10.14 -5.29 -0.46
N SER A 58 -9.28 -4.58 -1.15
CA SER A 58 -9.14 -4.70 -2.60
C SER A 58 -8.03 -5.63 -3.01
N SER A 59 -8.13 -6.23 -4.20
CA SER A 59 -7.15 -7.17 -4.74
C SER A 59 -6.45 -6.59 -5.98
N PHE A 60 -5.11 -6.75 -6.00
CA PHE A 60 -4.23 -6.37 -7.10
C PHE A 60 -3.29 -7.53 -7.47
N TYR A 61 -3.77 -8.75 -7.40
CA TYR A 61 -2.98 -9.93 -7.68
C TYR A 61 -2.38 -9.89 -9.09
N LYS A 62 -1.06 -10.13 -9.21
CA LYS A 62 -0.32 -10.07 -10.48
C LYS A 62 -0.45 -8.75 -11.25
N SER A 63 -0.73 -7.65 -10.58
CA SER A 63 -0.87 -6.35 -11.24
C SER A 63 0.46 -5.63 -11.40
N SER A 64 0.54 -4.71 -12.36
CA SER A 64 1.74 -3.95 -12.65
C SER A 64 1.51 -2.45 -12.51
N PHE A 65 2.36 -1.81 -11.71
CA PHE A 65 2.35 -0.37 -11.45
C PHE A 65 3.70 0.22 -11.88
N TYR A 66 3.77 0.70 -13.10
CA TYR A 66 4.99 1.32 -13.61
C TYR A 66 4.89 2.84 -13.57
N LYS A 67 5.82 3.51 -12.88
CA LYS A 67 5.83 4.97 -12.69
C LYS A 67 4.52 5.51 -12.11
N SER A 68 3.85 4.75 -11.26
CA SER A 68 2.59 5.16 -10.63
C SER A 68 2.81 5.78 -9.26
N SER A 69 1.90 6.65 -8.82
CA SER A 69 1.94 7.33 -7.52
C SER A 69 0.78 6.91 -6.63
N PHE A 70 1.07 6.77 -5.34
CA PHE A 70 0.13 6.36 -4.30
C PHE A 70 0.22 7.27 -3.07
N ASP A 71 0.40 8.57 -3.26
CA ASP A 71 0.57 9.49 -2.15
C ASP A 71 -0.72 9.61 -1.32
N LYS A 72 -0.59 9.45 0.01
CA LYS A 72 -1.72 9.51 0.97
C LYS A 72 -2.85 8.51 0.67
N SER A 73 -2.56 7.42 -0.03
CA SER A 73 -3.55 6.37 -0.28
C SER A 73 -3.60 5.37 0.85
N SER A 74 -4.77 4.74 1.06
CA SER A 74 -4.98 3.69 2.04
C SER A 74 -5.24 2.35 1.35
N PHE A 75 -4.56 1.30 1.83
CA PHE A 75 -4.66 -0.07 1.31
C PHE A 75 -4.98 -1.07 2.42
N ASP A 76 -5.72 -0.68 3.43
CA ASP A 76 -6.06 -1.56 4.56
C ASP A 76 -6.73 -2.86 4.07
N ASN A 77 -6.21 -4.01 4.51
CA ASN A 77 -6.62 -5.35 4.09
C ASN A 77 -6.53 -5.63 2.58
N SER A 78 -5.76 -4.85 1.82
CA SER A 78 -5.55 -5.08 0.39
C SER A 78 -4.45 -6.10 0.11
N ARG A 79 -4.48 -6.71 -1.10
CA ARG A 79 -3.54 -7.74 -1.54
C ARG A 79 -2.76 -7.27 -2.75
N PHE A 80 -1.43 -7.44 -2.68
CA PHE A 80 -0.50 -7.14 -3.77
C PHE A 80 0.37 -8.34 -4.15
N ASP A 81 -0.10 -9.56 -3.94
CA ASP A 81 0.68 -10.77 -4.20
C ASP A 81 1.13 -10.83 -5.66
N ASN A 82 2.43 -11.07 -5.88
CA ASN A 82 3.05 -11.11 -7.21
C ASN A 82 2.91 -9.81 -8.03
N SER A 83 2.61 -8.69 -7.42
CA SER A 83 2.52 -7.40 -8.10
C SER A 83 3.88 -6.71 -8.24
N ARG A 84 4.01 -5.85 -9.26
CA ARG A 84 5.23 -5.11 -9.59
C ARG A 84 5.01 -3.61 -9.44
N PHE A 85 6.01 -2.93 -8.86
CA PHE A 85 5.95 -1.49 -8.54
C PHE A 85 7.15 -0.72 -9.14
N ASP A 86 7.61 -1.13 -10.31
CA ASP A 86 8.81 -0.56 -10.93
C ASP A 86 8.69 0.96 -11.12
N LYS A 87 9.66 1.71 -10.59
CA LYS A 87 9.72 3.18 -10.64
C LYS A 87 8.49 3.89 -10.07
N SER A 88 7.70 3.21 -9.23
CA SER A 88 6.53 3.79 -8.57
C SER A 88 6.92 4.48 -7.26
N THR A 89 6.04 5.34 -6.77
CA THR A 89 6.24 6.08 -5.51
C THR A 89 5.12 5.80 -4.51
N PHE A 90 5.48 5.87 -3.22
CA PHE A 90 4.57 5.87 -2.10
C PHE A 90 5.00 6.96 -1.12
N ALA A 91 4.07 7.80 -0.69
CA ALA A 91 4.35 8.96 0.15
C ALA A 91 5.51 9.83 -0.39
N GLY A 92 5.57 10.05 -1.72
CA GLY A 92 6.59 10.82 -2.41
C GLY A 92 7.96 10.14 -2.54
N ASN A 93 8.15 8.91 -2.01
CA ASN A 93 9.41 8.17 -2.03
C ASN A 93 9.34 7.01 -3.02
N LYS A 94 10.49 6.63 -3.63
CA LYS A 94 10.53 5.51 -4.58
C LYS A 94 10.33 4.18 -3.85
N ILE A 95 9.43 3.35 -4.36
CA ILE A 95 9.26 1.96 -3.91
C ILE A 95 10.44 1.14 -4.41
N ILE A 96 11.09 0.36 -3.52
CA ILE A 96 12.28 -0.45 -3.82
C ILE A 96 12.14 -1.88 -3.27
N GLY A 97 12.93 -2.80 -3.84
CA GLY A 97 13.00 -4.20 -3.42
C GLY A 97 12.03 -5.13 -4.16
N GLN A 98 12.23 -6.43 -3.99
CA GLN A 98 11.46 -7.47 -4.70
C GLN A 98 10.05 -7.68 -4.13
N ARG A 99 9.90 -7.50 -2.81
CA ARG A 99 8.64 -7.61 -2.07
C ARG A 99 8.42 -6.33 -1.26
N PRO A 100 8.12 -5.22 -1.93
CA PRO A 100 8.15 -3.91 -1.29
C PRO A 100 6.99 -3.64 -0.34
N PHE A 101 5.94 -4.46 -0.37
CA PHE A 101 4.81 -4.36 0.55
C PHE A 101 4.78 -5.53 1.51
N PHE A 102 4.54 -5.24 2.78
CA PHE A 102 4.33 -6.24 3.82
C PHE A 102 3.13 -5.83 4.68
N PHE A 103 2.22 -6.78 4.89
CA PHE A 103 1.01 -6.59 5.67
C PHE A 103 1.00 -7.55 6.83
N ILE A 104 0.73 -7.08 8.03
CA ILE A 104 0.63 -7.90 9.23
C ILE A 104 -0.54 -7.43 10.09
N GLY A 105 -1.27 -8.35 10.67
CA GLY A 105 -2.40 -8.06 11.54
C GLY A 105 -3.53 -9.07 11.42
N PRO A 106 -4.62 -8.86 12.20
CA PRO A 106 -4.93 -7.65 12.99
C PRO A 106 -4.00 -7.45 14.19
N LEU A 107 -3.64 -6.19 14.51
CA LEU A 107 -2.75 -5.81 15.60
C LEU A 107 -3.34 -4.68 16.45
N GLY A 108 -2.88 -4.62 17.70
CA GLY A 108 -3.14 -3.52 18.62
C GLY A 108 -4.58 -3.43 19.12
N SER A 109 -4.88 -2.34 19.82
CA SER A 109 -6.20 -2.10 20.44
C SER A 109 -7.34 -2.02 19.43
N ASP A 110 -7.06 -1.53 18.24
CA ASP A 110 -8.07 -1.30 17.19
C ASP A 110 -8.18 -2.50 16.23
N GLN A 111 -7.42 -3.58 16.47
CA GLN A 111 -7.38 -4.80 15.65
C GLN A 111 -7.24 -4.50 14.14
N ARG A 112 -6.30 -3.60 13.80
CA ARG A 112 -6.09 -3.17 12.41
C ARG A 112 -4.87 -3.83 11.80
N GLN A 113 -4.85 -3.87 10.49
CA GLN A 113 -3.68 -4.27 9.73
C GLN A 113 -2.62 -3.15 9.79
N LEU A 114 -1.36 -3.53 9.96
CA LEU A 114 -0.20 -2.68 9.77
C LEU A 114 0.38 -2.97 8.39
N MET A 115 0.36 -1.95 7.53
CA MET A 115 1.01 -1.98 6.23
C MET A 115 2.41 -1.37 6.33
N ALA A 116 3.36 -2.00 5.69
CA ALA A 116 4.71 -1.49 5.53
C ALA A 116 5.11 -1.44 4.06
N VAL A 117 5.76 -0.35 3.65
CA VAL A 117 6.26 -0.16 2.29
C VAL A 117 7.76 0.12 2.36
N ASN A 118 8.54 -0.62 1.58
CA ASN A 118 9.99 -0.39 1.47
C ASN A 118 10.26 0.70 0.43
N THR A 119 10.91 1.78 0.85
CA THR A 119 11.22 2.93 -0.02
C THR A 119 12.70 3.28 0.02
N ASP A 120 13.15 4.10 -0.92
CA ASP A 120 14.52 4.61 -0.99
C ASP A 120 14.88 5.53 0.20
N LYS A 121 13.90 5.98 0.99
CA LYS A 121 14.08 6.74 2.23
C LYS A 121 13.88 5.92 3.49
N GLY A 122 13.69 4.60 3.35
CA GLY A 122 13.44 3.69 4.46
C GLY A 122 12.01 3.13 4.46
N ILE A 123 11.66 2.48 5.55
CA ILE A 123 10.35 1.82 5.68
C ILE A 123 9.30 2.88 6.01
N HIS A 124 8.25 2.96 5.20
CA HIS A 124 7.04 3.71 5.49
C HIS A 124 5.97 2.79 6.06
N LEU A 125 5.33 3.18 7.16
CA LEU A 125 4.33 2.42 7.88
C LEU A 125 2.99 3.13 7.88
N GLN A 126 1.90 2.36 7.73
CA GLN A 126 0.54 2.88 7.79
C GLN A 126 -0.37 1.91 8.56
N THR A 127 -1.15 2.44 9.52
CA THR A 127 -2.20 1.71 10.23
C THR A 127 -3.20 2.69 10.81
N GLY A 128 -4.48 2.51 10.51
CA GLY A 128 -5.52 3.44 10.94
C GLY A 128 -5.19 4.89 10.54
N CYS A 129 -5.11 5.79 11.51
CA CYS A 129 -4.77 7.21 11.28
C CYS A 129 -3.26 7.49 11.25
N PHE A 130 -2.42 6.49 11.54
CA PHE A 130 -0.96 6.66 11.49
C PHE A 130 -0.43 6.46 10.08
N SER A 131 0.46 7.35 9.64
CA SER A 131 1.27 7.20 8.44
C SER A 131 2.61 7.90 8.66
N GLY A 132 3.74 7.19 8.50
CA GLY A 132 5.06 7.75 8.76
C GLY A 132 6.19 6.73 8.70
N SER A 133 7.40 7.17 9.06
CA SER A 133 8.62 6.35 9.12
C SER A 133 8.61 5.37 10.30
N SER A 134 9.57 4.43 10.29
CA SER A 134 9.78 3.49 11.41
C SER A 134 10.06 4.18 12.73
N ASP A 135 10.80 5.30 12.71
CA ASP A 135 11.15 6.01 13.94
C ASP A 135 9.95 6.80 14.50
N GLU A 136 9.17 7.43 13.62
CA GLU A 136 7.90 8.06 13.99
C GLU A 136 6.90 7.03 14.54
N PHE A 137 6.85 5.83 13.95
CA PHE A 137 6.02 4.74 14.44
C PHE A 137 6.44 4.29 15.84
N LYS A 138 7.75 4.05 16.08
CA LYS A 138 8.28 3.71 17.41
C LYS A 138 7.92 4.77 18.45
N ALA A 139 8.04 6.04 18.10
CA ALA A 139 7.68 7.15 18.98
C ALA A 139 6.18 7.19 19.27
N ALA A 140 5.33 7.00 18.26
CA ALA A 140 3.87 6.97 18.41
C ALA A 140 3.42 5.79 19.29
N VAL A 141 3.96 4.59 19.05
CA VAL A 141 3.69 3.39 19.87
C VAL A 141 4.10 3.62 21.32
N LYS A 142 5.31 4.16 21.56
CA LYS A 142 5.79 4.47 22.91
C LYS A 142 4.88 5.48 23.62
N LYS A 143 4.43 6.50 22.91
CA LYS A 143 3.56 7.56 23.45
C LYS A 143 2.16 7.02 23.79
N LYS A 144 1.56 6.20 22.94
CA LYS A 144 0.17 5.73 23.09
C LYS A 144 0.04 4.49 23.97
N HIS A 145 0.98 3.54 23.87
CA HIS A 145 0.88 2.21 24.44
C HIS A 145 1.96 1.88 25.50
N ALA A 146 3.02 2.73 25.59
CA ALA A 146 4.15 2.48 26.49
C ALA A 146 4.69 1.03 26.35
N ARG A 147 4.57 0.22 27.42
CA ARG A 147 4.99 -1.19 27.46
C ARG A 147 3.83 -2.16 27.69
N ASN A 148 2.59 -1.74 27.39
CA ASN A 148 1.47 -2.66 27.45
C ASN A 148 1.54 -3.69 26.30
N GLU A 149 0.63 -4.65 26.30
CA GLU A 149 0.58 -5.75 25.33
C GLU A 149 0.53 -5.24 23.89
N HIS A 150 -0.27 -4.22 23.62
CA HIS A 150 -0.39 -3.62 22.29
C HIS A 150 0.90 -2.96 21.83
N GLY A 151 1.61 -2.28 22.73
CA GLY A 151 2.91 -1.68 22.43
C GLY A 151 3.97 -2.73 22.11
N LEU A 152 4.01 -3.83 22.89
CA LEU A 152 4.93 -4.94 22.64
C LEU A 152 4.62 -5.64 21.30
N GLU A 153 3.34 -5.85 20.99
CA GLU A 153 2.89 -6.47 19.74
C GLU A 153 3.31 -5.62 18.51
N TYR A 154 3.08 -4.30 18.55
CA TYR A 154 3.51 -3.40 17.46
C TYR A 154 5.04 -3.39 17.27
N LEU A 155 5.81 -3.39 18.35
CA LEU A 155 7.28 -3.41 18.26
C LEU A 155 7.82 -4.75 17.75
N ALA A 156 7.17 -5.87 18.10
CA ALA A 156 7.50 -7.18 17.56
C ALA A 156 7.19 -7.26 16.05
N ALA A 157 6.03 -6.75 15.64
CA ALA A 157 5.65 -6.65 14.23
C ALA A 157 6.66 -5.81 13.43
N LEU A 158 7.10 -4.67 13.97
CA LEU A 158 8.11 -3.83 13.32
C LEU A 158 9.43 -4.57 13.12
N LYS A 159 9.91 -5.35 14.10
CA LYS A 159 11.12 -6.17 13.94
C LYS A 159 10.98 -7.19 12.81
N LEU A 160 9.80 -7.82 12.69
CA LEU A 160 9.53 -8.75 11.59
C LEU A 160 9.51 -8.04 10.24
N ILE A 161 8.93 -6.84 10.15
CA ILE A 161 8.91 -6.00 8.95
C ILE A 161 10.34 -5.63 8.53
N GLU A 162 11.17 -5.17 9.48
CA GLU A 162 12.58 -4.82 9.24
C GLU A 162 13.37 -6.03 8.72
N LEU A 163 13.16 -7.22 9.30
CA LEU A 163 13.76 -8.47 8.84
C LEU A 163 13.28 -8.84 7.43
N HIS A 164 11.98 -8.75 7.17
CA HIS A 164 11.41 -9.04 5.84
C HIS A 164 12.10 -8.20 4.77
N PHE A 165 12.15 -6.88 4.90
CA PHE A 165 12.75 -6.02 3.90
C PHE A 165 14.27 -6.17 3.81
N LYS A 166 14.96 -6.55 4.89
CA LYS A 166 16.38 -6.90 4.84
C LYS A 166 16.63 -8.14 3.99
N LEU A 167 15.77 -9.17 4.09
CA LEU A 167 15.90 -10.42 3.32
C LEU A 167 15.57 -10.24 1.84
N TRP A 168 14.63 -9.32 1.51
CA TRP A 168 14.14 -9.10 0.15
C TRP A 168 14.61 -7.77 -0.45
N ARG A 169 15.76 -7.26 0.04
CA ARG A 169 16.53 -6.24 -0.66
C ARG A 169 16.98 -6.81 -2.01
N ASP A 170 17.35 -5.95 -2.94
CA ASP A 170 17.67 -6.26 -4.33
C ASP A 170 18.32 -7.62 -4.55
N ALA A 171 17.87 -8.33 -5.60
CA ALA A 171 18.59 -9.47 -6.10
C ALA A 171 20.02 -9.03 -6.47
N LYS A 172 21.00 -9.75 -5.94
CA LYS A 172 22.36 -9.65 -6.41
C LYS A 172 22.44 -10.03 -7.87
#